data_494ad2544182d034a10b5030199eeaa3
#
_entry.id   494ad2544182d034a10b5030199eeaa3
#
_cell.length_a   1.000
_cell.length_b   1.000
_cell.length_c   1.000
_cell.angle_alpha   90.00
_cell.angle_beta   90.00
_cell.angle_gamma   90.00
#
_symmetry.space_group_name_H-M   'P 1'
#
loop_
_entity.id
_entity.type
_entity.pdbx_description
1 polymer ?
#
loop_
_entity_poly.entity_id
_entity_poly.type
_entity_poly.pdbx_seq_one_letter_code
_entity_poly.pdbx_strand_id
1 'polypeptide(L)'
;LLLGACSRPKSRLDDSTIIVWEQEDAQVAPYIDSVFSAFEKLPQNKGIQIVRTHYQTEDLRSQFQAASLAGVAPDLIMCPSDTAGLFAVSGFIRPVDGLIDASKFNKAVVQAITLDGHIWGVPVSNGNHLMLFFNKKYVKTAPKDTNELFRFCANEAKAYKLDFCMAFDMGEPFWLTPWLAAFGGWPIDNKTPTLNTPAMRSAINFYLDLKFDKKYAPPECDYNCMDSLFKEGKTAFIINGDWAISGYQQHFKKDFGLGLIPKLSSTGLWPAPMVSGKYFMLSSGVKPGKLGLIKRLMDFYTTRDNQIRQFKELQRLPALTEASKAPEITGSDVSRISMEQISKGRPMSMATEMRAVWDSARNYLGLATSRKLSVEDAARKMQENAAQKIAEMNR
;
A
#
# COMPACT_ATOMS: atom_id res chain seq x y z
N LEU A 1 -13.79 -55.88 19.19
CA LEU A 1 -14.02 -54.44 18.96
C LEU A 1 -12.81 -53.65 19.41
N LEU A 2 -11.86 -53.38 18.52
CA LEU A 2 -10.72 -52.50 18.71
C LEU A 2 -11.13 -51.07 18.33
N LEU A 3 -11.32 -50.22 19.32
CA LEU A 3 -11.46 -48.78 19.13
C LEU A 3 -10.07 -48.19 18.83
N GLY A 4 -9.81 -47.97 17.55
CA GLY A 4 -8.65 -47.21 17.11
C GLY A 4 -8.81 -45.75 17.53
N ALA A 5 -8.00 -45.30 18.50
CA ALA A 5 -7.87 -43.90 18.82
C ALA A 5 -7.24 -43.18 17.64
N CYS A 6 -8.04 -42.43 16.92
CA CYS A 6 -7.53 -41.40 15.95
C CYS A 6 -6.73 -40.40 16.77
N SER A 7 -5.43 -40.55 16.80
CA SER A 7 -4.52 -39.52 17.26
C SER A 7 -4.61 -38.35 16.26
N ARG A 8 -5.23 -37.24 16.69
CA ARG A 8 -5.14 -35.96 15.96
C ARG A 8 -3.67 -35.65 15.71
N PRO A 9 -3.30 -35.28 14.47
CA PRO A 9 -1.94 -34.85 14.25
C PRO A 9 -1.69 -33.61 15.11
N LYS A 10 -0.75 -33.72 16.03
CA LYS A 10 -0.18 -32.55 16.74
C LYS A 10 0.69 -31.76 15.78
N SER A 11 0.11 -30.97 14.94
CA SER A 11 0.84 -29.83 14.34
C SER A 11 0.74 -28.61 15.26
N ARG A 12 1.21 -28.72 16.49
CA ARG A 12 1.65 -27.53 17.22
C ARG A 12 3.00 -27.16 16.63
N LEU A 13 2.98 -26.13 15.77
CA LEU A 13 4.20 -25.41 15.47
C LEU A 13 4.79 -25.00 16.83
N ASP A 14 6.02 -25.43 17.08
CA ASP A 14 6.77 -25.25 18.32
C ASP A 14 6.90 -23.76 18.64
N ASP A 15 7.09 -23.42 19.92
CA ASP A 15 7.34 -22.04 20.37
C ASP A 15 8.63 -21.43 19.76
N SER A 16 9.44 -22.25 19.08
CA SER A 16 10.62 -21.84 18.28
C SER A 16 10.31 -21.42 16.84
N THR A 17 9.06 -21.55 16.36
CA THR A 17 8.68 -21.16 14.99
C THR A 17 7.89 -19.85 15.02
N ILE A 18 8.29 -18.85 14.24
CA ILE A 18 7.52 -17.62 14.00
C ILE A 18 6.85 -17.72 12.65
N ILE A 19 5.52 -17.50 12.59
CA ILE A 19 4.75 -17.49 11.36
C ILE A 19 4.48 -16.03 10.99
N VAL A 20 4.88 -15.65 9.78
CA VAL A 20 4.69 -14.30 9.23
C VAL A 20 3.92 -14.40 7.91
N TRP A 21 2.77 -13.73 7.84
CA TRP A 21 2.05 -13.54 6.57
C TRP A 21 2.29 -12.13 6.04
N GLU A 22 2.48 -12.01 4.72
CA GLU A 22 2.77 -10.74 4.08
C GLU A 22 2.12 -10.63 2.70
N GLN A 23 2.08 -9.41 2.15
CA GLN A 23 1.48 -9.07 0.86
C GLN A 23 2.42 -8.25 -0.02
N GLU A 24 3.71 -8.55 0.05
CA GLU A 24 4.72 -7.80 -0.66
C GLU A 24 4.91 -8.31 -2.09
N ASP A 25 5.23 -7.41 -3.02
CA ASP A 25 5.53 -7.80 -4.40
C ASP A 25 6.74 -8.76 -4.46
N ALA A 26 6.77 -9.62 -5.46
CA ALA A 26 7.77 -10.68 -5.61
C ALA A 26 9.23 -10.20 -5.53
N GLN A 27 9.52 -8.97 -6.01
CA GLN A 27 10.86 -8.39 -5.93
C GLN A 27 11.31 -8.05 -4.51
N VAL A 28 10.40 -7.98 -3.54
CA VAL A 28 10.70 -7.70 -2.13
C VAL A 28 11.05 -8.97 -1.34
N ALA A 29 10.53 -10.12 -1.78
CA ALA A 29 10.71 -11.40 -1.10
C ALA A 29 12.18 -11.74 -0.77
N PRO A 30 13.17 -11.57 -1.68
CA PRO A 30 14.57 -11.88 -1.38
C PRO A 30 15.14 -11.06 -0.22
N TYR A 31 14.73 -9.79 -0.09
CA TYR A 31 15.15 -8.95 1.03
C TYR A 31 14.58 -9.50 2.35
N ILE A 32 13.28 -9.76 2.42
CA ILE A 32 12.61 -10.29 3.62
C ILE A 32 13.25 -11.60 4.04
N ASP A 33 13.41 -12.55 3.11
CA ASP A 33 14.00 -13.86 3.36
C ASP A 33 15.43 -13.74 3.87
N SER A 34 16.21 -12.81 3.33
CA SER A 34 17.59 -12.57 3.78
C SER A 34 17.66 -12.00 5.20
N VAL A 35 16.73 -11.11 5.59
CA VAL A 35 16.65 -10.56 6.96
C VAL A 35 16.24 -11.66 7.94
N PHE A 36 15.23 -12.47 7.58
CA PHE A 36 14.78 -13.58 8.41
C PHE A 36 15.90 -14.64 8.59
N SER A 37 16.56 -15.03 7.49
CA SER A 37 17.68 -15.95 7.57
C SER A 37 18.85 -15.40 8.40
N ALA A 38 19.12 -14.09 8.33
CA ALA A 38 20.15 -13.46 9.17
C ALA A 38 19.75 -13.50 10.66
N PHE A 39 18.48 -13.28 10.99
CA PHE A 39 17.97 -13.39 12.35
C PHE A 39 18.10 -14.81 12.89
N GLU A 40 17.72 -15.82 12.11
CA GLU A 40 17.81 -17.25 12.49
C GLU A 40 19.25 -17.68 12.79
N LYS A 41 20.23 -17.12 12.06
CA LYS A 41 21.66 -17.43 12.23
C LYS A 41 22.31 -16.78 13.43
N LEU A 42 21.64 -15.88 14.14
CA LEU A 42 22.20 -15.30 15.36
C LEU A 42 22.38 -16.38 16.44
N PRO A 43 23.51 -16.42 17.18
CA PRO A 43 23.79 -17.46 18.16
C PRO A 43 22.67 -17.67 19.20
N GLN A 44 22.05 -16.57 19.65
CA GLN A 44 20.94 -16.58 20.61
C GLN A 44 19.61 -17.06 20.03
N ASN A 45 19.52 -17.26 18.71
CA ASN A 45 18.33 -17.72 17.98
C ASN A 45 18.51 -19.15 17.43
N LYS A 46 19.51 -19.89 17.90
CA LYS A 46 19.74 -21.28 17.45
C LYS A 46 18.48 -22.13 17.64
N GLY A 47 18.01 -22.75 16.58
CA GLY A 47 16.80 -23.57 16.54
C GLY A 47 15.51 -22.80 16.26
N ILE A 48 15.57 -21.48 16.12
CA ILE A 48 14.42 -20.67 15.69
C ILE A 48 14.22 -20.82 14.18
N GLN A 49 12.97 -20.92 13.76
CA GLN A 49 12.54 -20.92 12.36
C GLN A 49 11.52 -19.80 12.13
N ILE A 50 11.62 -19.13 10.97
CA ILE A 50 10.62 -18.18 10.51
C ILE A 50 9.96 -18.74 9.25
N VAL A 51 8.65 -18.94 9.31
CA VAL A 51 7.84 -19.40 8.17
C VAL A 51 7.09 -18.22 7.60
N ARG A 52 7.51 -17.79 6.39
CA ARG A 52 6.86 -16.71 5.65
C ARG A 52 5.84 -17.28 4.66
N THR A 53 4.65 -16.68 4.62
CA THR A 53 3.62 -16.99 3.63
C THR A 53 3.21 -15.71 2.93
N HIS A 54 3.24 -15.71 1.60
CA HIS A 54 2.79 -14.62 0.77
C HIS A 54 1.30 -14.77 0.41
N TYR A 55 0.57 -13.65 0.46
CA TYR A 55 -0.79 -13.51 -0.05
C TYR A 55 -0.91 -12.26 -0.91
N GLN A 56 -1.83 -12.26 -1.85
CA GLN A 56 -2.27 -11.02 -2.50
C GLN A 56 -2.97 -10.10 -1.48
N THR A 57 -2.99 -8.80 -1.74
CA THR A 57 -3.44 -7.78 -0.76
C THR A 57 -4.82 -8.09 -0.17
N GLU A 58 -5.82 -8.38 -1.00
CA GLU A 58 -7.18 -8.66 -0.51
C GLU A 58 -7.30 -10.06 0.12
N ASP A 59 -6.50 -11.02 -0.37
CA ASP A 59 -6.46 -12.37 0.18
C ASP A 59 -5.84 -12.40 1.57
N LEU A 60 -4.74 -11.67 1.82
CA LEU A 60 -4.14 -11.57 3.15
C LEU A 60 -5.18 -11.19 4.19
N ARG A 61 -5.98 -10.16 3.91
CA ARG A 61 -7.01 -9.68 4.82
C ARG A 61 -8.05 -10.76 5.11
N SER A 62 -8.64 -11.34 4.09
CA SER A 62 -9.72 -12.33 4.23
C SER A 62 -9.22 -13.62 4.90
N GLN A 63 -8.03 -14.09 4.54
CA GLN A 63 -7.41 -15.26 5.14
C GLN A 63 -7.02 -15.02 6.61
N PHE A 64 -6.49 -13.84 6.93
CA PHE A 64 -6.17 -13.50 8.32
C PHE A 64 -7.41 -13.42 9.20
N GLN A 65 -8.50 -12.85 8.72
CA GLN A 65 -9.78 -12.84 9.44
C GLN A 65 -10.28 -14.28 9.70
N ALA A 66 -10.32 -15.12 8.65
CA ALA A 66 -10.77 -16.50 8.78
C ALA A 66 -9.89 -17.32 9.74
N ALA A 67 -8.56 -17.18 9.64
CA ALA A 67 -7.60 -17.86 10.52
C ALA A 67 -7.71 -17.38 11.96
N SER A 68 -7.96 -16.06 12.18
CA SER A 68 -8.15 -15.50 13.54
C SER A 68 -9.40 -16.06 14.19
N LEU A 69 -10.51 -16.12 13.47
CA LEU A 69 -11.76 -16.73 13.96
C LEU A 69 -11.60 -18.23 14.27
N ALA A 70 -10.80 -18.93 13.45
CA ALA A 70 -10.51 -20.34 13.66
C ALA A 70 -9.44 -20.61 14.74
N GLY A 71 -8.80 -19.58 15.30
CA GLY A 71 -7.73 -19.72 16.31
C GLY A 71 -6.40 -20.27 15.77
N VAL A 72 -6.15 -20.10 14.45
CA VAL A 72 -4.95 -20.58 13.75
C VAL A 72 -4.23 -19.45 12.99
N ALA A 73 -4.42 -18.21 13.39
CA ALA A 73 -3.76 -17.05 12.82
C ALA A 73 -2.23 -17.14 12.92
N PRO A 74 -1.47 -16.50 11.99
CA PRO A 74 -0.03 -16.34 12.09
C PRO A 74 0.35 -15.54 13.34
N ASP A 75 1.63 -15.51 13.69
CA ASP A 75 2.11 -14.67 14.80
C ASP A 75 2.13 -13.18 14.40
N LEU A 76 2.56 -12.90 13.18
CA LEU A 76 2.66 -11.55 12.62
C LEU A 76 2.02 -11.50 11.23
N ILE A 77 1.43 -10.36 10.93
CA ILE A 77 1.15 -9.97 9.55
C ILE A 77 1.93 -8.71 9.20
N MET A 78 2.38 -8.61 7.95
CA MET A 78 3.06 -7.41 7.43
C MET A 78 2.24 -6.81 6.30
N CYS A 79 1.59 -5.66 6.57
CA CYS A 79 0.69 -4.97 5.65
C CYS A 79 0.59 -3.46 5.95
N PRO A 80 -0.09 -2.67 5.11
CA PRO A 80 -0.41 -1.27 5.39
C PRO A 80 -1.38 -1.10 6.57
N SER A 81 -1.58 0.14 7.04
CA SER A 81 -2.37 0.45 8.23
C SER A 81 -3.89 0.42 8.03
N ASP A 82 -4.39 0.45 6.80
CA ASP A 82 -5.82 0.58 6.50
C ASP A 82 -6.71 -0.57 7.02
N THR A 83 -6.13 -1.76 7.22
CA THR A 83 -6.85 -2.89 7.81
C THR A 83 -6.71 -2.98 9.33
N ALA A 84 -5.77 -2.24 9.92
CA ALA A 84 -5.44 -2.35 11.33
C ALA A 84 -6.61 -1.99 12.25
N GLY A 85 -7.39 -0.95 11.89
CA GLY A 85 -8.56 -0.56 12.67
C GLY A 85 -9.62 -1.67 12.74
N LEU A 86 -9.93 -2.30 11.61
CA LEU A 86 -10.85 -3.43 11.56
C LEU A 86 -10.33 -4.61 12.40
N PHE A 87 -9.05 -4.96 12.26
CA PHE A 87 -8.46 -6.06 13.00
C PHE A 87 -8.38 -5.78 14.51
N ALA A 88 -8.15 -4.51 14.91
CA ALA A 88 -8.13 -4.08 16.29
C ALA A 88 -9.50 -4.24 16.95
N VAL A 89 -10.55 -3.68 16.33
CA VAL A 89 -11.93 -3.75 16.86
C VAL A 89 -12.46 -5.20 16.89
N SER A 90 -12.07 -6.01 15.89
CA SER A 90 -12.41 -7.44 15.88
C SER A 90 -11.60 -8.29 16.88
N GLY A 91 -10.63 -7.70 17.58
CA GLY A 91 -9.77 -8.43 18.52
C GLY A 91 -8.79 -9.41 17.84
N PHE A 92 -8.51 -9.27 16.56
CA PHE A 92 -7.61 -10.16 15.82
C PHE A 92 -6.14 -9.80 15.98
N ILE A 93 -5.84 -8.53 16.22
CA ILE A 93 -4.52 -8.04 16.58
C ILE A 93 -4.54 -7.43 17.98
N ARG A 94 -3.37 -7.28 18.55
CA ARG A 94 -3.17 -6.66 19.86
C ARG A 94 -2.22 -5.47 19.75
N PRO A 95 -2.34 -4.47 20.64
CA PRO A 95 -1.46 -3.33 20.64
C PRO A 95 -0.02 -3.75 20.94
N VAL A 96 0.92 -3.00 20.41
CA VAL A 96 2.37 -3.18 20.61
C VAL A 96 2.96 -2.16 21.59
N ASP A 97 2.10 -1.44 22.32
CA ASP A 97 2.52 -0.55 23.41
C ASP A 97 3.40 -1.30 24.40
N GLY A 98 4.49 -0.70 24.82
CA GLY A 98 5.47 -1.33 25.72
C GLY A 98 6.35 -2.42 25.07
N LEU A 99 6.05 -2.89 23.87
CA LEU A 99 6.94 -3.76 23.10
C LEU A 99 7.97 -3.00 22.29
N ILE A 100 7.64 -1.77 21.88
CA ILE A 100 8.50 -0.90 21.07
C ILE A 100 8.73 0.45 21.74
N ASP A 101 9.85 1.08 21.42
CA ASP A 101 10.07 2.49 21.70
C ASP A 101 9.63 3.32 20.49
N ALA A 102 8.40 3.82 20.54
CA ALA A 102 7.78 4.56 19.44
C ALA A 102 8.54 5.87 19.11
N SER A 103 9.29 6.44 20.06
CA SER A 103 10.05 7.69 19.87
C SER A 103 11.18 7.56 18.84
N LYS A 104 11.63 6.34 18.58
CA LYS A 104 12.68 6.05 17.58
C LYS A 104 12.17 6.17 16.14
N PHE A 105 10.86 6.04 15.92
CA PHE A 105 10.25 6.03 14.60
C PHE A 105 9.79 7.45 14.19
N ASN A 106 9.64 7.63 12.89
CA ASN A 106 9.05 8.85 12.33
C ASN A 106 7.63 9.04 12.89
N LYS A 107 7.36 10.22 13.43
CA LYS A 107 6.09 10.56 14.08
C LYS A 107 4.87 10.28 13.17
N ALA A 108 4.97 10.59 11.87
CA ALA A 108 3.87 10.40 10.94
C ALA A 108 3.50 8.93 10.76
N VAL A 109 4.50 8.02 10.67
CA VAL A 109 4.21 6.59 10.54
C VAL A 109 3.68 5.98 11.83
N VAL A 110 4.09 6.48 12.99
CA VAL A 110 3.50 6.06 14.28
C VAL A 110 2.06 6.54 14.37
N GLN A 111 1.77 7.78 14.00
CA GLN A 111 0.40 8.31 13.98
C GLN A 111 -0.51 7.53 13.03
N ALA A 112 0.00 7.10 11.86
CA ALA A 112 -0.75 6.32 10.88
C ALA A 112 -1.11 4.89 11.33
N ILE A 113 -0.58 4.41 12.46
CA ILE A 113 -0.88 3.10 13.07
C ILE A 113 -1.37 3.24 14.53
N THR A 114 -1.76 4.45 14.94
CA THR A 114 -2.30 4.74 16.27
C THR A 114 -3.81 4.92 16.20
N LEU A 115 -4.55 4.17 16.99
CA LEU A 115 -6.01 4.24 17.11
C LEU A 115 -6.39 4.13 18.60
N ASP A 116 -7.27 5.02 19.06
CA ASP A 116 -7.77 5.08 20.44
C ASP A 116 -6.64 5.10 21.50
N GLY A 117 -5.54 5.79 21.18
CA GLY A 117 -4.38 5.94 22.07
C GLY A 117 -3.40 4.76 22.07
N HIS A 118 -3.68 3.68 21.33
CA HIS A 118 -2.84 2.51 21.22
C HIS A 118 -2.12 2.42 19.87
N ILE A 119 -0.90 1.87 19.88
CA ILE A 119 -0.09 1.58 18.68
C ILE A 119 -0.35 0.13 18.26
N TRP A 120 -0.88 -0.07 17.04
CA TRP A 120 -1.34 -1.37 16.56
C TRP A 120 -0.35 -2.10 15.66
N GLY A 121 0.84 -1.55 15.44
CA GLY A 121 1.88 -2.22 14.67
C GLY A 121 3.24 -1.54 14.77
N VAL A 122 4.29 -2.30 14.50
CA VAL A 122 5.66 -1.81 14.46
C VAL A 122 5.96 -1.29 13.06
N PRO A 123 6.34 -0.01 12.88
CA PRO A 123 6.63 0.52 11.55
C PRO A 123 7.83 -0.15 10.89
N VAL A 124 7.66 -0.68 9.69
CA VAL A 124 8.70 -1.32 8.86
C VAL A 124 9.25 -0.36 7.82
N SER A 125 8.39 0.48 7.23
CA SER A 125 8.78 1.50 6.26
C SER A 125 7.88 2.73 6.40
N ASN A 126 8.34 3.86 5.85
CA ASN A 126 7.55 5.06 5.63
C ASN A 126 7.17 5.15 4.15
N GLY A 127 5.94 5.56 3.82
CA GLY A 127 5.52 5.73 2.43
C GLY A 127 4.19 5.09 2.11
N ASN A 128 4.19 3.96 1.42
CA ASN A 128 3.02 3.28 0.86
C ASN A 128 2.11 4.26 0.09
N HIS A 129 2.71 5.04 -0.81
CA HIS A 129 2.06 6.12 -1.52
C HIS A 129 2.28 6.02 -3.04
N LEU A 130 1.36 6.57 -3.81
CA LEU A 130 1.45 6.61 -5.27
C LEU A 130 2.37 7.73 -5.73
N MET A 131 3.08 7.48 -6.85
CA MET A 131 4.01 8.38 -7.52
C MET A 131 3.86 8.28 -9.03
N LEU A 132 4.44 9.23 -9.77
CA LEU A 132 4.59 9.13 -11.21
C LEU A 132 5.93 8.48 -11.55
N PHE A 133 5.88 7.46 -12.40
CA PHE A 133 7.06 6.91 -13.06
C PHE A 133 7.00 7.23 -14.54
N PHE A 134 8.16 7.40 -15.16
CA PHE A 134 8.24 7.63 -16.60
C PHE A 134 9.49 7.00 -17.21
N ASN A 135 9.39 6.63 -18.47
CA ASN A 135 10.50 6.08 -19.22
C ASN A 135 11.29 7.22 -19.90
N LYS A 136 12.55 7.43 -19.45
CA LYS A 136 13.44 8.48 -19.98
C LYS A 136 13.80 8.29 -21.45
N LYS A 137 13.54 7.13 -22.02
CA LYS A 137 13.63 6.92 -23.47
C LYS A 137 12.69 7.88 -24.22
N TYR A 138 11.50 8.15 -23.66
CA TYR A 138 10.46 8.96 -24.25
C TYR A 138 10.38 10.37 -23.66
N VAL A 139 10.51 10.46 -22.32
CA VAL A 139 10.29 11.69 -21.55
C VAL A 139 11.55 12.04 -20.78
N LYS A 140 12.10 13.25 -20.96
CA LYS A 140 13.36 13.65 -20.30
C LYS A 140 13.17 14.09 -18.86
N THR A 141 12.04 14.74 -18.55
CA THR A 141 11.71 15.26 -17.21
C THR A 141 10.24 15.00 -16.89
N ALA A 142 9.95 14.80 -15.61
CA ALA A 142 8.56 14.64 -15.16
C ALA A 142 7.73 15.88 -15.50
N PRO A 143 6.50 15.73 -16.02
CA PRO A 143 5.59 16.86 -16.26
C PRO A 143 5.20 17.49 -14.93
N LYS A 144 5.18 18.83 -14.88
CA LYS A 144 4.85 19.61 -13.67
C LYS A 144 3.35 19.60 -13.37
N ASP A 145 2.55 19.58 -14.42
CA ASP A 145 1.10 19.62 -14.36
C ASP A 145 0.45 18.79 -15.47
N THR A 146 -0.88 18.66 -15.42
CA THR A 146 -1.62 17.88 -16.41
C THR A 146 -1.62 18.51 -17.80
N ASN A 147 -1.38 19.83 -17.96
CA ASN A 147 -1.24 20.43 -19.28
C ASN A 147 0.06 19.98 -19.96
N GLU A 148 1.19 19.95 -19.23
CA GLU A 148 2.45 19.42 -19.76
C GLU A 148 2.30 17.94 -20.12
N LEU A 149 1.71 17.13 -19.20
CA LEU A 149 1.44 15.71 -19.43
C LEU A 149 0.61 15.51 -20.72
N PHE A 150 -0.52 16.21 -20.84
CA PHE A 150 -1.44 16.04 -21.96
C PHE A 150 -0.86 16.56 -23.29
N ARG A 151 -0.01 17.59 -23.24
CA ARG A 151 0.73 18.06 -24.43
C ARG A 151 1.64 16.95 -24.96
N PHE A 152 2.38 16.28 -24.08
CA PHE A 152 3.19 15.12 -24.47
C PHE A 152 2.30 14.00 -25.04
N CYS A 153 1.20 13.66 -24.36
CA CYS A 153 0.30 12.60 -24.82
C CYS A 153 -0.30 12.89 -26.20
N ALA A 154 -0.67 14.13 -26.47
CA ALA A 154 -1.29 14.52 -27.74
C ALA A 154 -0.29 14.51 -28.91
N ASN A 155 0.93 14.99 -28.67
CA ASN A 155 1.88 15.31 -29.74
C ASN A 155 2.99 14.26 -29.91
N GLU A 156 3.58 13.78 -28.80
CA GLU A 156 4.81 13.00 -28.83
C GLU A 156 4.55 11.50 -28.70
N ALA A 157 3.57 11.06 -27.91
CA ALA A 157 3.29 9.65 -27.68
C ALA A 157 3.07 8.86 -29.00
N LYS A 158 2.38 9.47 -29.97
CA LYS A 158 2.14 8.86 -31.29
C LYS A 158 3.43 8.71 -32.10
N ALA A 159 4.33 9.68 -32.03
CA ALA A 159 5.63 9.63 -32.73
C ALA A 159 6.49 8.46 -32.23
N TYR A 160 6.37 8.12 -30.95
CA TYR A 160 7.04 6.94 -30.34
C TYR A 160 6.29 5.64 -30.56
N LYS A 161 5.14 5.63 -31.23
CA LYS A 161 4.28 4.45 -31.44
C LYS A 161 3.90 3.75 -30.13
N LEU A 162 3.60 4.52 -29.10
CA LEU A 162 3.09 4.00 -27.83
C LEU A 162 1.64 3.54 -28.01
N ASP A 163 1.28 2.41 -27.36
CA ASP A 163 -0.09 1.93 -27.36
C ASP A 163 -0.99 2.91 -26.59
N PHE A 164 -0.48 3.39 -25.45
CA PHE A 164 -1.12 4.40 -24.62
C PHE A 164 -0.07 5.39 -24.11
N CYS A 165 -0.48 6.58 -23.74
CA CYS A 165 0.43 7.56 -23.16
C CYS A 165 0.78 7.21 -21.72
N MET A 166 -0.20 6.78 -20.95
CA MET A 166 -0.07 6.47 -19.54
C MET A 166 -0.92 5.25 -19.13
N ALA A 167 -0.55 4.61 -18.03
CA ALA A 167 -1.33 3.53 -17.43
C ALA A 167 -1.40 3.69 -15.91
N PHE A 168 -2.48 3.26 -15.31
CA PHE A 168 -2.68 3.07 -13.87
C PHE A 168 -3.95 2.26 -13.63
N ASP A 169 -4.09 1.68 -12.44
CA ASP A 169 -5.26 0.87 -12.10
C ASP A 169 -6.48 1.76 -11.84
N MET A 170 -7.30 1.93 -12.87
CA MET A 170 -8.52 2.75 -12.79
C MET A 170 -9.70 2.05 -12.12
N GLY A 171 -9.60 0.77 -11.83
CA GLY A 171 -10.61 0.01 -11.11
C GLY A 171 -10.43 0.06 -9.60
N GLU A 172 -9.23 0.39 -9.14
CA GLU A 172 -8.89 0.40 -7.72
C GLU A 172 -9.01 1.81 -7.12
N PRO A 173 -9.89 2.01 -6.11
CA PRO A 173 -10.12 3.32 -5.51
C PRO A 173 -8.88 3.99 -4.92
N PHE A 174 -7.88 3.22 -4.52
CA PHE A 174 -6.61 3.76 -4.03
C PHE A 174 -5.94 4.66 -5.07
N TRP A 175 -5.98 4.29 -6.37
CA TRP A 175 -5.48 5.12 -7.46
C TRP A 175 -6.37 6.33 -7.78
N LEU A 176 -7.68 6.25 -7.47
CA LEU A 176 -8.59 7.39 -7.65
C LEU A 176 -8.34 8.49 -6.60
N THR A 177 -7.92 8.12 -5.41
CA THR A 177 -7.79 9.03 -4.26
C THR A 177 -6.93 10.27 -4.53
N PRO A 178 -5.74 10.20 -5.20
CA PRO A 178 -4.98 11.40 -5.54
C PRO A 178 -5.76 12.39 -6.40
N TRP A 179 -6.49 11.89 -7.39
CA TRP A 179 -7.29 12.72 -8.29
C TRP A 179 -8.52 13.29 -7.60
N LEU A 180 -9.18 12.48 -6.76
CA LEU A 180 -10.27 12.97 -5.90
C LEU A 180 -9.79 14.15 -5.05
N ALA A 181 -8.62 14.05 -4.46
CA ALA A 181 -8.00 15.15 -3.69
C ALA A 181 -7.69 16.37 -4.56
N ALA A 182 -7.22 16.17 -5.79
CA ALA A 182 -6.98 17.25 -6.74
C ALA A 182 -8.27 17.98 -7.18
N PHE A 183 -9.43 17.33 -7.07
CA PHE A 183 -10.74 17.98 -7.23
C PHE A 183 -11.32 18.52 -5.91
N GLY A 184 -10.55 18.48 -4.81
CA GLY A 184 -10.95 19.03 -3.51
C GLY A 184 -11.73 18.07 -2.61
N GLY A 185 -11.84 16.78 -2.98
CA GLY A 185 -12.53 15.76 -2.19
C GLY A 185 -11.59 14.88 -1.36
N TRP A 186 -12.18 14.00 -0.57
CA TRP A 186 -11.51 12.91 0.13
C TRP A 186 -12.54 11.79 0.38
N PRO A 187 -12.18 10.49 0.44
CA PRO A 187 -13.18 9.42 0.46
C PRO A 187 -13.93 9.27 1.79
N ILE A 188 -13.36 9.77 2.88
CA ILE A 188 -13.93 9.68 4.23
C ILE A 188 -13.55 10.93 5.04
N ASP A 189 -14.49 11.45 5.83
CA ASP A 189 -14.26 12.46 6.84
C ASP A 189 -14.53 11.86 8.22
N ASN A 190 -13.47 11.70 9.02
CA ASN A 190 -13.49 10.90 10.25
C ASN A 190 -14.05 9.50 10.00
N LYS A 191 -15.28 9.22 10.38
CA LYS A 191 -15.99 7.94 10.20
C LYS A 191 -17.11 8.00 9.14
N THR A 192 -17.29 9.16 8.50
CA THR A 192 -18.38 9.40 7.56
C THR A 192 -17.87 9.29 6.12
N PRO A 193 -18.43 8.39 5.28
CA PRO A 193 -18.09 8.33 3.87
C PRO A 193 -18.51 9.60 3.14
N THR A 194 -17.66 10.07 2.23
CA THR A 194 -17.86 11.30 1.44
C THR A 194 -17.73 11.00 -0.05
N LEU A 195 -18.51 10.02 -0.52
CA LEU A 195 -18.39 9.45 -1.87
C LEU A 195 -19.39 10.08 -2.87
N ASN A 196 -20.51 10.66 -2.42
CA ASN A 196 -21.45 11.34 -3.30
C ASN A 196 -21.21 12.86 -3.32
N THR A 197 -20.06 13.27 -3.83
CA THR A 197 -19.67 14.68 -3.88
C THR A 197 -19.41 15.15 -5.31
N PRO A 198 -19.46 16.47 -5.60
CA PRO A 198 -19.01 17.00 -6.90
C PRO A 198 -17.57 16.60 -7.23
N ALA A 199 -16.69 16.59 -6.25
CA ALA A 199 -15.29 16.18 -6.43
C ALA A 199 -15.14 14.71 -6.88
N MET A 200 -15.94 13.79 -6.30
CA MET A 200 -15.97 12.39 -6.69
C MET A 200 -16.42 12.23 -8.14
N ARG A 201 -17.51 12.90 -8.51
CA ARG A 201 -17.99 12.88 -9.91
C ARG A 201 -16.97 13.45 -10.87
N SER A 202 -16.29 14.53 -10.51
CA SER A 202 -15.21 15.11 -11.33
C SER A 202 -14.03 14.16 -11.47
N ALA A 203 -13.64 13.45 -10.43
CA ALA A 203 -12.55 12.48 -10.48
C ALA A 203 -12.90 11.26 -11.37
N ILE A 204 -14.13 10.76 -11.30
CA ILE A 204 -14.59 9.68 -12.18
C ILE A 204 -14.66 10.16 -13.64
N ASN A 205 -15.22 11.37 -13.89
CA ASN A 205 -15.25 11.96 -15.23
C ASN A 205 -13.85 12.18 -15.82
N PHE A 206 -12.87 12.55 -14.99
CA PHE A 206 -11.48 12.66 -15.41
C PHE A 206 -10.92 11.30 -15.90
N TYR A 207 -11.27 10.17 -15.23
CA TYR A 207 -10.92 8.85 -15.70
C TYR A 207 -11.59 8.50 -17.04
N LEU A 208 -12.88 8.82 -17.18
CA LEU A 208 -13.59 8.60 -18.44
C LEU A 208 -13.00 9.39 -19.60
N ASP A 209 -12.64 10.65 -19.36
CA ASP A 209 -11.95 11.51 -20.35
C ASP A 209 -10.61 10.90 -20.79
N LEU A 210 -9.78 10.43 -19.85
CA LEU A 210 -8.52 9.76 -20.16
C LEU A 210 -8.68 8.48 -20.98
N LYS A 211 -9.71 7.68 -20.66
CA LYS A 211 -9.98 6.40 -21.33
C LYS A 211 -10.62 6.54 -22.69
N PHE A 212 -11.68 7.32 -22.78
CA PHE A 212 -12.57 7.28 -23.95
C PHE A 212 -12.45 8.50 -24.86
N ASP A 213 -12.29 9.67 -24.30
CA ASP A 213 -12.28 10.90 -25.10
C ASP A 213 -10.85 11.20 -25.60
N LYS A 214 -9.88 11.23 -24.69
CA LYS A 214 -8.46 11.43 -25.03
C LYS A 214 -7.76 10.16 -25.51
N LYS A 215 -8.21 9.00 -25.01
CA LYS A 215 -7.59 7.69 -25.28
C LYS A 215 -6.10 7.65 -24.87
N TYR A 216 -5.76 8.31 -23.77
CA TYR A 216 -4.40 8.34 -23.24
C TYR A 216 -4.09 7.14 -22.34
N ALA A 217 -5.13 6.49 -21.82
CA ALA A 217 -5.01 5.32 -20.97
C ALA A 217 -5.81 4.14 -21.57
N PRO A 218 -5.43 2.87 -21.24
CA PRO A 218 -6.14 1.69 -21.71
C PRO A 218 -7.58 1.67 -21.20
N PRO A 219 -8.54 1.14 -22.00
CA PRO A 219 -9.95 1.09 -21.60
C PRO A 219 -10.21 0.17 -20.41
N GLU A 220 -9.44 -0.90 -20.26
CA GLU A 220 -9.47 -1.82 -19.13
C GLU A 220 -8.03 -2.23 -18.79
N CYS A 221 -7.63 -2.02 -17.55
CA CYS A 221 -6.28 -2.34 -17.10
C CYS A 221 -6.25 -2.41 -15.58
N ASP A 222 -5.88 -3.56 -15.06
CA ASP A 222 -5.58 -3.80 -13.65
C ASP A 222 -4.10 -3.56 -13.35
N TYR A 223 -3.68 -3.87 -12.13
CA TYR A 223 -2.29 -3.72 -11.68
C TYR A 223 -1.29 -4.46 -12.59
N ASN A 224 -1.58 -5.71 -12.95
CA ASN A 224 -0.68 -6.51 -13.78
C ASN A 224 -0.59 -5.98 -15.21
N CYS A 225 -1.72 -5.56 -15.77
CA CYS A 225 -1.78 -4.94 -17.08
C CYS A 225 -0.96 -3.64 -17.12
N MET A 226 -1.14 -2.72 -16.17
CA MET A 226 -0.41 -1.44 -16.17
C MET A 226 1.10 -1.65 -16.01
N ASP A 227 1.51 -2.57 -15.15
CA ASP A 227 2.92 -2.91 -14.91
C ASP A 227 3.57 -3.48 -16.18
N SER A 228 2.87 -4.41 -16.86
CA SER A 228 3.34 -5.00 -18.11
C SER A 228 3.46 -3.97 -19.23
N LEU A 229 2.43 -3.14 -19.43
CA LEU A 229 2.46 -2.08 -20.45
C LEU A 229 3.63 -1.12 -20.27
N PHE A 230 3.94 -0.76 -19.04
CA PHE A 230 5.06 0.13 -18.74
C PHE A 230 6.41 -0.54 -18.96
N LYS A 231 6.61 -1.76 -18.43
CA LYS A 231 7.85 -2.53 -18.60
C LYS A 231 8.14 -2.87 -20.07
N GLU A 232 7.12 -3.15 -20.85
CA GLU A 232 7.26 -3.41 -22.30
C GLU A 232 7.49 -2.13 -23.13
N GLY A 233 7.48 -0.96 -22.47
CA GLY A 233 7.67 0.32 -23.16
C GLY A 233 6.49 0.73 -24.04
N LYS A 234 5.29 0.19 -23.77
CA LYS A 234 4.04 0.53 -24.48
C LYS A 234 3.38 1.79 -23.96
N THR A 235 3.80 2.28 -22.78
CA THR A 235 3.39 3.55 -22.19
C THR A 235 4.61 4.38 -21.79
N ALA A 236 4.50 5.72 -21.86
CA ALA A 236 5.54 6.62 -21.39
C ALA A 236 5.49 6.82 -19.87
N PHE A 237 4.29 6.80 -19.30
CA PHE A 237 4.03 7.08 -17.90
C PHE A 237 3.24 5.96 -17.24
N ILE A 238 3.51 5.76 -15.94
CA ILE A 238 2.67 4.94 -15.07
C ILE A 238 2.52 5.63 -13.70
N ILE A 239 1.33 5.59 -13.12
CA ILE A 239 1.14 5.91 -11.71
C ILE A 239 1.12 4.60 -10.94
N ASN A 240 2.12 4.41 -10.08
CA ASN A 240 2.25 3.22 -9.23
C ASN A 240 2.80 3.63 -7.86
N GLY A 241 2.91 2.70 -6.94
CA GLY A 241 3.38 2.97 -5.60
C GLY A 241 4.91 2.95 -5.45
N ASP A 242 5.36 3.51 -4.34
CA ASP A 242 6.78 3.50 -3.94
C ASP A 242 7.36 2.08 -3.81
N TRP A 243 6.51 1.07 -3.63
CA TRP A 243 6.90 -0.35 -3.63
C TRP A 243 7.45 -0.85 -4.96
N ALA A 244 7.11 -0.20 -6.09
CA ALA A 244 7.57 -0.59 -7.42
C ALA A 244 8.91 0.05 -7.82
N ILE A 245 9.46 0.99 -7.04
CA ILE A 245 10.65 1.79 -7.41
C ILE A 245 11.83 0.89 -7.77
N SER A 246 12.20 -0.06 -6.88
CA SER A 246 13.36 -0.91 -7.10
C SER A 246 13.21 -1.79 -8.35
N GLY A 247 12.02 -2.33 -8.58
CA GLY A 247 11.73 -3.14 -9.76
C GLY A 247 11.87 -2.33 -11.06
N TYR A 248 11.34 -1.11 -11.09
CA TYR A 248 11.48 -0.24 -12.26
C TYR A 248 12.91 0.28 -12.45
N GLN A 249 13.64 0.58 -11.38
CA GLN A 249 15.07 0.94 -11.50
C GLN A 249 15.90 -0.19 -12.10
N GLN A 250 15.69 -1.43 -11.66
CA GLN A 250 16.39 -2.59 -12.20
C GLN A 250 16.05 -2.84 -13.66
N HIS A 251 14.77 -2.66 -14.04
CA HIS A 251 14.30 -2.90 -15.40
C HIS A 251 14.78 -1.81 -16.37
N PHE A 252 14.55 -0.54 -16.06
CA PHE A 252 14.84 0.58 -16.97
C PHE A 252 16.27 1.12 -16.84
N LYS A 253 16.97 0.85 -15.75
CA LYS A 253 18.34 1.33 -15.51
C LYS A 253 18.46 2.85 -15.72
N LYS A 254 19.25 3.28 -16.70
CA LYS A 254 19.45 4.71 -17.05
C LYS A 254 18.18 5.41 -17.54
N ASP A 255 17.23 4.66 -18.05
CA ASP A 255 15.98 5.19 -18.59
C ASP A 255 14.86 5.23 -17.52
N PHE A 256 15.16 4.89 -16.28
CA PHE A 256 14.26 5.05 -15.14
C PHE A 256 14.02 6.53 -14.82
N GLY A 257 12.76 6.93 -14.76
CA GLY A 257 12.32 8.25 -14.34
C GLY A 257 11.33 8.16 -13.19
N LEU A 258 11.46 9.04 -12.21
CA LEU A 258 10.58 9.18 -11.06
C LEU A 258 10.20 10.64 -10.89
N GLY A 259 8.95 10.93 -10.56
CA GLY A 259 8.45 12.28 -10.35
C GLY A 259 7.22 12.31 -9.47
N LEU A 260 6.75 13.53 -9.20
CA LEU A 260 5.47 13.74 -8.54
C LEU A 260 4.33 13.43 -9.51
N ILE A 261 3.19 12.98 -8.98
CA ILE A 261 1.93 12.98 -9.75
C ILE A 261 1.66 14.44 -10.14
N PRO A 262 1.50 14.75 -11.44
CA PRO A 262 1.47 16.13 -11.90
C PRO A 262 0.26 16.88 -11.34
N LYS A 263 0.48 18.17 -11.04
CA LYS A 263 -0.55 19.07 -10.53
C LYS A 263 -1.73 19.14 -11.49
N LEU A 264 -2.96 19.08 -10.99
CA LEU A 264 -4.14 19.19 -11.84
C LEU A 264 -4.34 20.64 -12.29
N SER A 265 -4.14 20.91 -13.58
CA SER A 265 -4.15 22.26 -14.12
C SER A 265 -5.51 22.96 -14.01
N SER A 266 -6.61 22.19 -14.09
CA SER A 266 -7.97 22.76 -14.04
C SER A 266 -8.35 23.33 -12.67
N THR A 267 -7.77 22.79 -11.58
CA THR A 267 -8.07 23.23 -10.21
C THR A 267 -6.89 23.96 -9.57
N GLY A 268 -5.68 23.74 -10.10
CA GLY A 268 -4.45 24.20 -9.47
C GLY A 268 -4.06 23.43 -8.20
N LEU A 269 -4.72 22.32 -7.88
CA LEU A 269 -4.42 21.48 -6.70
C LEU A 269 -3.48 20.33 -7.03
N TRP A 270 -2.73 19.89 -6.05
CA TRP A 270 -1.90 18.70 -6.17
C TRP A 270 -2.74 17.43 -5.95
N PRO A 271 -2.56 16.38 -6.76
CA PRO A 271 -3.03 15.05 -6.42
C PRO A 271 -2.38 14.59 -5.11
N ALA A 272 -3.21 14.37 -4.08
CA ALA A 272 -2.72 13.95 -2.77
C ALA A 272 -2.92 12.45 -2.60
N PRO A 273 -1.86 11.62 -2.68
CA PRO A 273 -1.98 10.19 -2.39
C PRO A 273 -2.27 9.95 -0.91
N MET A 274 -2.86 8.82 -0.60
CA MET A 274 -2.82 8.31 0.76
C MET A 274 -1.39 7.94 1.13
N VAL A 275 -1.00 8.25 2.37
CA VAL A 275 0.32 7.99 2.92
C VAL A 275 0.17 7.14 4.18
N SER A 276 1.00 6.12 4.29
CA SER A 276 1.02 5.20 5.41
C SER A 276 2.45 4.69 5.64
N GLY A 277 2.61 3.40 5.77
CA GLY A 277 3.84 2.62 5.86
C GLY A 277 3.47 1.16 5.77
N LYS A 278 4.47 0.31 5.89
CA LYS A 278 4.27 -1.11 6.16
C LYS A 278 4.53 -1.36 7.65
N TYR A 279 3.78 -2.27 8.22
CA TYR A 279 3.79 -2.54 9.66
C TYR A 279 3.79 -4.03 9.94
N PHE A 280 4.55 -4.45 10.95
CA PHE A 280 4.28 -5.72 11.59
C PHE A 280 3.14 -5.53 12.59
N MET A 281 2.03 -6.22 12.38
CA MET A 281 0.93 -6.27 13.33
C MET A 281 0.96 -7.61 14.06
N LEU A 282 0.80 -7.57 15.36
CA LEU A 282 0.89 -8.72 16.26
C LEU A 282 -0.48 -9.38 16.43
N SER A 283 -0.63 -10.64 16.08
CA SER A 283 -1.88 -11.38 16.30
C SER A 283 -2.22 -11.49 17.79
N SER A 284 -3.49 -11.37 18.12
CA SER A 284 -3.98 -11.52 19.50
C SER A 284 -3.76 -12.93 20.07
N GLY A 285 -3.76 -13.96 19.20
CA GLY A 285 -3.56 -15.36 19.56
C GLY A 285 -2.12 -15.76 19.93
N VAL A 286 -1.16 -14.82 19.83
CA VAL A 286 0.25 -15.10 20.20
C VAL A 286 0.37 -15.39 21.68
N LYS A 287 0.99 -16.53 22.02
CA LYS A 287 1.22 -16.95 23.40
C LYS A 287 2.20 -16.03 24.12
N PRO A 288 1.99 -15.74 25.43
CA PRO A 288 2.88 -14.87 26.20
C PRO A 288 4.37 -15.29 26.15
N GLY A 289 4.67 -16.57 26.19
CA GLY A 289 6.05 -17.09 26.13
C GLY A 289 6.79 -16.79 24.82
N LYS A 290 6.06 -16.54 23.72
CA LYS A 290 6.59 -16.26 22.39
C LYS A 290 6.84 -14.76 22.14
N LEU A 291 6.26 -13.89 22.97
CA LEU A 291 6.33 -12.42 22.77
C LEU A 291 7.76 -11.89 22.76
N GLY A 292 8.62 -12.42 23.64
CA GLY A 292 10.03 -12.01 23.68
C GLY A 292 10.79 -12.36 22.40
N LEU A 293 10.49 -13.50 21.79
CA LEU A 293 11.08 -13.92 20.52
C LEU A 293 10.58 -13.03 19.37
N ILE A 294 9.28 -12.78 19.32
CA ILE A 294 8.67 -11.92 18.30
C ILE A 294 9.19 -10.47 18.40
N LYS A 295 9.30 -9.93 19.63
CA LYS A 295 9.91 -8.63 19.87
C LYS A 295 11.35 -8.57 19.32
N ARG A 296 12.18 -9.58 19.59
CA ARG A 296 13.55 -9.62 19.05
C ARG A 296 13.57 -9.62 17.52
N LEU A 297 12.63 -10.32 16.86
CA LEU A 297 12.52 -10.30 15.40
C LEU A 297 12.15 -8.90 14.88
N MET A 298 11.14 -8.25 15.47
CA MET A 298 10.71 -6.91 15.09
C MET A 298 11.83 -5.90 15.31
N ASP A 299 12.52 -5.94 16.46
CA ASP A 299 13.67 -5.08 16.77
C ASP A 299 14.81 -5.30 15.77
N PHE A 300 15.13 -6.56 15.43
CA PHE A 300 16.18 -6.89 14.46
C PHE A 300 15.82 -6.39 13.05
N TYR A 301 14.58 -6.60 12.61
CA TYR A 301 14.12 -6.15 11.29
C TYR A 301 14.20 -4.61 11.16
N THR A 302 13.92 -3.90 12.25
CA THR A 302 13.89 -2.44 12.28
C THR A 302 15.19 -1.80 12.80
N THR A 303 16.29 -2.55 12.87
CA THR A 303 17.61 -1.95 13.18
C THR A 303 17.98 -0.90 12.13
N ARG A 304 18.81 0.08 12.53
CA ARG A 304 19.32 1.12 11.63
C ARG A 304 19.93 0.54 10.36
N ASP A 305 20.76 -0.48 10.48
CA ASP A 305 21.46 -1.09 9.35
C ASP A 305 20.50 -1.82 8.40
N ASN A 306 19.53 -2.57 8.92
CA ASN A 306 18.50 -3.21 8.09
C ASN A 306 17.60 -2.17 7.41
N GLN A 307 17.26 -1.08 8.06
CA GLN A 307 16.47 0.00 7.46
C GLN A 307 17.25 0.74 6.35
N ILE A 308 18.56 0.97 6.52
CA ILE A 308 19.42 1.53 5.47
C ILE A 308 19.57 0.53 4.32
N ARG A 309 19.76 -0.75 4.63
CA ARG A 309 19.83 -1.82 3.64
C ARG A 309 18.51 -1.95 2.87
N GLN A 310 17.36 -1.86 3.55
CA GLN A 310 16.04 -1.83 2.93
C GLN A 310 15.94 -0.70 1.89
N PHE A 311 16.41 0.49 2.24
CA PHE A 311 16.42 1.60 1.29
C PHE A 311 17.36 1.31 0.10
N LYS A 312 18.57 0.81 0.33
CA LYS A 312 19.52 0.50 -0.76
C LYS A 312 18.97 -0.53 -1.73
N GLU A 313 18.31 -1.58 -1.24
CA GLU A 313 17.83 -2.69 -2.06
C GLU A 313 16.43 -2.45 -2.65
N LEU A 314 15.54 -1.82 -1.87
CA LEU A 314 14.11 -1.68 -2.22
C LEU A 314 13.69 -0.23 -2.50
N GLN A 315 14.56 0.75 -2.23
CA GLN A 315 14.25 2.18 -2.32
C GLN A 315 13.08 2.63 -1.42
N ARG A 316 12.78 1.86 -0.38
CA ARG A 316 11.74 2.18 0.61
C ARG A 316 12.30 3.07 1.70
N LEU A 317 11.61 4.18 1.98
CA LEU A 317 12.01 5.11 3.03
C LEU A 317 11.98 4.42 4.40
N PRO A 318 13.03 4.64 5.22
CA PRO A 318 13.06 4.10 6.57
C PRO A 318 11.92 4.65 7.44
N ALA A 319 11.37 3.78 8.29
CA ALA A 319 10.48 4.19 9.37
C ALA A 319 11.26 4.76 10.57
N LEU A 320 12.48 4.26 10.80
CA LEU A 320 13.35 4.67 11.89
C LEU A 320 13.96 6.05 11.63
N THR A 321 13.76 7.00 12.55
CA THR A 321 14.23 8.39 12.41
C THR A 321 15.74 8.49 12.24
N GLU A 322 16.50 7.67 12.95
CA GLU A 322 17.96 7.65 12.85
C GLU A 322 18.43 7.16 11.46
N ALA A 323 17.79 6.12 10.92
CA ALA A 323 18.12 5.62 9.60
C ALA A 323 17.79 6.64 8.50
N SER A 324 16.71 7.41 8.65
CA SER A 324 16.32 8.45 7.68
C SER A 324 17.35 9.57 7.54
N LYS A 325 18.24 9.73 8.53
CA LYS A 325 19.32 10.73 8.51
C LYS A 325 20.63 10.22 7.85
N ALA A 326 20.67 8.96 7.48
CA ALA A 326 21.87 8.39 6.86
C ALA A 326 22.16 9.05 5.50
N PRO A 327 23.45 9.26 5.14
CA PRO A 327 23.84 9.88 3.87
C PRO A 327 23.25 9.18 2.64
N GLU A 328 23.11 7.88 2.68
CA GLU A 328 22.51 7.07 1.61
C GLU A 328 21.05 7.45 1.32
N ILE A 329 20.32 7.88 2.35
CA ILE A 329 18.93 8.32 2.23
C ILE A 329 18.87 9.80 1.88
N THR A 330 19.57 10.67 2.62
CA THR A 330 19.52 12.11 2.44
C THR A 330 20.13 12.60 1.13
N GLY A 331 21.09 11.87 0.58
CA GLY A 331 21.72 12.13 -0.71
C GLY A 331 20.98 11.54 -1.92
N SER A 332 19.87 10.83 -1.72
CA SER A 332 19.15 10.15 -2.80
C SER A 332 18.05 11.03 -3.42
N ASP A 333 18.07 11.16 -4.75
CA ASP A 333 16.97 11.78 -5.49
C ASP A 333 15.64 11.03 -5.31
N VAL A 334 15.67 9.71 -5.21
CA VAL A 334 14.48 8.91 -4.94
C VAL A 334 13.89 9.30 -3.59
N SER A 335 14.72 9.38 -2.55
CA SER A 335 14.26 9.81 -1.22
C SER A 335 13.67 11.22 -1.26
N ARG A 336 14.35 12.17 -1.91
CA ARG A 336 13.89 13.55 -2.03
C ARG A 336 12.54 13.65 -2.73
N ILE A 337 12.38 12.99 -3.89
CA ILE A 337 11.12 13.02 -4.66
C ILE A 337 10.00 12.32 -3.89
N SER A 338 10.29 11.18 -3.27
CA SER A 338 9.31 10.42 -2.47
C SER A 338 8.85 11.23 -1.26
N MET A 339 9.76 11.87 -0.51
CA MET A 339 9.40 12.74 0.61
C MET A 339 8.61 13.98 0.15
N GLU A 340 8.92 14.54 -1.00
CA GLU A 340 8.14 15.63 -1.58
C GLU A 340 6.71 15.18 -1.94
N GLN A 341 6.54 13.98 -2.51
CA GLN A 341 5.20 13.42 -2.79
C GLN A 341 4.43 13.16 -1.48
N ILE A 342 5.07 12.60 -0.46
CA ILE A 342 4.49 12.39 0.88
C ILE A 342 3.99 13.73 1.46
N SER A 343 4.76 14.82 1.31
CA SER A 343 4.37 16.14 1.84
C SER A 343 3.09 16.70 1.21
N LYS A 344 2.69 16.22 0.04
CA LYS A 344 1.45 16.56 -0.65
C LYS A 344 0.33 15.56 -0.36
N GLY A 345 0.67 14.42 0.25
CA GLY A 345 -0.28 13.35 0.60
C GLY A 345 -1.08 13.64 1.85
N ARG A 346 -2.01 12.74 2.14
CA ARG A 346 -2.79 12.73 3.39
C ARG A 346 -2.68 11.37 4.06
N PRO A 347 -2.72 11.30 5.40
CA PRO A 347 -2.68 10.03 6.12
C PRO A 347 -3.79 9.08 5.66
N MET A 348 -3.43 7.81 5.52
CA MET A 348 -4.40 6.73 5.33
C MET A 348 -5.20 6.54 6.62
N SER A 349 -6.53 6.48 6.50
CA SER A 349 -7.40 6.32 7.66
C SER A 349 -7.34 4.90 8.22
N MET A 350 -7.26 4.79 9.54
CA MET A 350 -7.42 3.54 10.29
C MET A 350 -8.87 3.29 10.74
N ALA A 351 -9.81 4.21 10.44
CA ALA A 351 -11.21 4.02 10.80
C ALA A 351 -11.74 2.69 10.23
N THR A 352 -12.45 1.93 11.05
CA THR A 352 -13.06 0.65 10.63
C THR A 352 -13.99 0.83 9.43
N GLU A 353 -14.62 2.00 9.35
CA GLU A 353 -15.50 2.43 8.29
C GLU A 353 -14.80 2.55 6.93
N MET A 354 -13.45 2.71 6.93
CA MET A 354 -12.67 2.78 5.70
C MET A 354 -12.83 1.52 4.85
N ARG A 355 -13.06 0.36 5.47
CA ARG A 355 -13.34 -0.87 4.75
C ARG A 355 -14.63 -0.79 3.94
N ALA A 356 -15.70 -0.29 4.55
CA ALA A 356 -16.97 -0.08 3.85
C ALA A 356 -16.82 0.92 2.68
N VAL A 357 -15.98 1.94 2.86
CA VAL A 357 -15.63 2.92 1.82
C VAL A 357 -14.92 2.24 0.65
N TRP A 358 -13.87 1.44 0.91
CA TRP A 358 -13.13 0.72 -0.14
C TRP A 358 -14.01 -0.24 -0.92
N ASP A 359 -14.76 -1.10 -0.24
CA ASP A 359 -15.62 -2.09 -0.90
C ASP A 359 -16.70 -1.43 -1.76
N SER A 360 -17.29 -0.34 -1.26
CA SER A 360 -18.34 0.37 -1.99
C SER A 360 -17.78 1.14 -3.18
N ALA A 361 -16.66 1.82 -2.99
CA ALA A 361 -16.01 2.56 -4.06
C ALA A 361 -15.55 1.62 -5.20
N ARG A 362 -14.87 0.50 -4.88
CA ARG A 362 -14.38 -0.46 -5.89
C ARG A 362 -15.49 -1.00 -6.78
N ASN A 363 -16.60 -1.43 -6.18
CA ASN A 363 -17.72 -2.01 -6.93
C ASN A 363 -18.31 -1.04 -7.95
N TYR A 364 -18.58 0.19 -7.54
CA TYR A 364 -19.25 1.16 -8.41
C TYR A 364 -18.30 1.96 -9.29
N LEU A 365 -17.03 2.11 -8.90
CA LEU A 365 -16.00 2.70 -9.75
C LEU A 365 -15.80 1.86 -11.02
N GLY A 366 -15.70 0.54 -10.89
CA GLY A 366 -15.58 -0.37 -12.01
C GLY A 366 -16.78 -0.27 -12.98
N LEU A 367 -18.01 -0.17 -12.44
CA LEU A 367 -19.21 0.04 -13.24
C LEU A 367 -19.23 1.40 -13.97
N ALA A 368 -18.80 2.47 -13.31
CA ALA A 368 -18.71 3.79 -13.92
C ALA A 368 -17.63 3.85 -14.99
N THR A 369 -16.42 3.37 -14.69
CA THR A 369 -15.27 3.41 -15.61
C THR A 369 -15.42 2.47 -16.80
N SER A 370 -16.34 1.51 -16.76
CA SER A 370 -16.77 0.70 -17.91
C SER A 370 -18.05 1.22 -18.61
N ARG A 371 -18.55 2.40 -18.23
CA ARG A 371 -19.79 3.03 -18.74
C ARG A 371 -21.06 2.17 -18.54
N LYS A 372 -21.05 1.21 -17.60
CA LYS A 372 -22.21 0.41 -17.22
C LYS A 372 -23.15 1.12 -16.23
N LEU A 373 -22.67 2.21 -15.64
CA LEU A 373 -23.43 3.05 -14.72
C LEU A 373 -23.06 4.51 -14.97
N SER A 374 -24.03 5.42 -14.80
CA SER A 374 -23.76 6.87 -14.86
C SER A 374 -22.84 7.29 -13.70
N VAL A 375 -22.08 8.37 -13.88
CA VAL A 375 -21.19 8.90 -12.84
C VAL A 375 -21.97 9.34 -11.60
N GLU A 376 -23.15 9.96 -11.82
CA GLU A 376 -24.06 10.39 -10.76
C GLU A 376 -24.56 9.20 -9.94
N ASP A 377 -25.03 8.16 -10.62
CA ASP A 377 -25.53 6.95 -9.95
C ASP A 377 -24.41 6.18 -9.26
N ALA A 378 -23.21 6.13 -9.86
CA ALA A 378 -22.08 5.48 -9.24
C ALA A 378 -21.69 6.16 -7.91
N ALA A 379 -21.53 7.48 -7.92
CA ALA A 379 -21.20 8.25 -6.71
C ALA A 379 -22.28 8.11 -5.64
N ARG A 380 -23.55 8.19 -6.03
CA ARG A 380 -24.69 7.98 -5.13
C ARG A 380 -24.69 6.58 -4.52
N LYS A 381 -24.55 5.54 -5.34
CA LYS A 381 -24.54 4.14 -4.89
C LYS A 381 -23.32 3.81 -4.04
N MET A 382 -22.15 4.38 -4.33
CA MET A 382 -20.98 4.29 -3.45
C MET A 382 -21.30 4.78 -2.05
N GLN A 383 -21.91 5.97 -1.95
CA GLN A 383 -22.28 6.59 -0.66
C GLN A 383 -23.32 5.78 0.10
N GLU A 384 -24.41 5.38 -0.58
CA GLU A 384 -25.51 4.61 0.02
C GLU A 384 -25.02 3.25 0.53
N ASN A 385 -24.23 2.53 -0.27
CA ASN A 385 -23.72 1.23 0.11
C ASN A 385 -22.69 1.31 1.25
N ALA A 386 -21.80 2.33 1.22
CA ALA A 386 -20.87 2.56 2.33
C ALA A 386 -21.61 2.87 3.64
N ALA A 387 -22.61 3.75 3.59
CA ALA A 387 -23.41 4.09 4.76
C ALA A 387 -24.20 2.90 5.32
N GLN A 388 -24.77 2.07 4.43
CA GLN A 388 -25.46 0.84 4.82
C GLN A 388 -24.52 -0.12 5.54
N LYS A 389 -23.34 -0.42 4.94
CA LYS A 389 -22.33 -1.33 5.54
C LYS A 389 -21.87 -0.81 6.90
N ILE A 390 -21.63 0.49 7.04
CA ILE A 390 -21.25 1.10 8.32
C ILE A 390 -22.36 0.93 9.36
N ALA A 391 -23.62 1.13 8.97
CA ALA A 391 -24.74 0.91 9.88
C ALA A 391 -24.87 -0.56 10.33
N GLU A 392 -24.53 -1.51 9.46
CA GLU A 392 -24.47 -2.96 9.77
C GLU A 392 -23.32 -3.29 10.73
N MET A 393 -22.15 -2.65 10.58
CA MET A 393 -21.00 -2.84 11.47
C MET A 393 -21.23 -2.31 12.89
N ASN A 394 -22.14 -1.34 13.08
CA ASN A 394 -22.41 -0.69 14.35
C ASN A 394 -23.62 -1.32 15.11
N ARG A 395 -24.20 -2.39 14.58
CA ARG A 395 -25.27 -3.18 15.22
C ARG A 395 -24.70 -4.35 16.02
#